data_d9d703efa28bb586af58be3b937f78fe
#
_entry.id   d9d703efa28bb586af58be3b937f78fe
#
_cell.length_a   1.000
_cell.length_b   1.000
_cell.length_c   1.000
_cell.angle_alpha   90.00
_cell.angle_beta   90.00
_cell.angle_gamma   90.00
#
_symmetry.space_group_name_H-M   'P 1'
#
loop_
_entity.id
_entity.type
_entity.pdbx_description
1 polymer ?
#
loop_
_entity_poly.entity_id
_entity_poly.type
_entity_poly.pdbx_seq_one_letter_code
_entity_poly.pdbx_strand_id
1 'polypeptide(L)'
;LNEHGLKWFKGSATIFGFLWGILGVLLVFSNNTIAIIMLAMNLAFIIRNRLDYINHQIAASIIIISFLFSSTFEPTLFIIFYLVFLIFGSLKDYVDDVLNKKSGILVSLNEAMLYYPIPTFIYCLFYGNWIVFWAFLTYTLAYDITKQIYKNKGYH
;
A
#
# COMPACT_ATOMS: atom_id res chain seq x y z
N LEU A 1 4.28 -5.26 -12.42
CA LEU A 1 5.10 -5.90 -13.46
C LEU A 1 5.20 -7.40 -13.25
N ASN A 2 5.58 -7.86 -12.07
CA ASN A 2 5.63 -9.30 -11.76
C ASN A 2 4.26 -9.94 -11.63
N GLU A 3 3.26 -9.23 -11.14
CA GLU A 3 1.87 -9.67 -11.03
C GLU A 3 1.26 -10.09 -12.38
N HIS A 4 1.78 -9.51 -13.47
CA HIS A 4 1.33 -9.79 -14.83
C HIS A 4 2.36 -10.59 -15.65
N GLY A 5 3.34 -11.23 -15.00
CA GLY A 5 4.34 -12.06 -15.67
C GLY A 5 5.37 -11.29 -16.49
N LEU A 6 5.35 -9.96 -16.46
CA LEU A 6 6.29 -9.11 -17.20
C LEU A 6 7.63 -9.03 -16.49
N LYS A 7 8.62 -9.71 -17.05
CA LYS A 7 10.02 -9.62 -16.62
C LYS A 7 10.77 -8.75 -17.61
N TRP A 8 11.18 -7.55 -17.20
CA TRP A 8 12.03 -6.71 -18.06
C TRP A 8 13.41 -7.35 -18.29
N PHE A 9 13.98 -7.94 -17.21
CA PHE A 9 15.25 -8.67 -17.24
C PHE A 9 15.32 -9.58 -16.00
N LYS A 10 16.28 -10.50 -15.99
CA LYS A 10 16.52 -11.41 -14.86
C LYS A 10 16.91 -10.59 -13.62
N GLY A 11 16.16 -10.71 -12.53
CA GLY A 11 16.38 -9.95 -11.29
C GLY A 11 15.66 -8.60 -11.20
N SER A 12 14.89 -8.19 -12.22
CA SER A 12 14.15 -6.93 -12.21
C SER A 12 13.27 -6.76 -10.97
N ALA A 13 12.58 -7.81 -10.53
CA ALA A 13 11.75 -7.79 -9.32
C ALA A 13 12.54 -7.40 -8.07
N THR A 14 13.72 -7.98 -7.90
CA THR A 14 14.59 -7.69 -6.76
C THR A 14 15.03 -6.24 -6.77
N ILE A 15 15.50 -5.75 -7.93
CA ILE A 15 15.95 -4.35 -8.05
C ILE A 15 14.80 -3.37 -7.78
N PHE A 16 13.63 -3.61 -8.37
CA PHE A 16 12.46 -2.76 -8.10
C PHE A 16 11.97 -2.85 -6.66
N GLY A 17 12.09 -4.01 -6.01
CA GLY A 17 11.81 -4.17 -4.58
C GLY A 17 12.74 -3.30 -3.72
N PHE A 18 14.03 -3.29 -4.01
CA PHE A 18 15.00 -2.42 -3.33
C PHE A 18 14.72 -0.94 -3.58
N LEU A 19 14.49 -0.53 -4.83
CA LEU A 19 14.18 0.86 -5.16
C LEU A 19 12.92 1.33 -4.44
N TRP A 20 11.89 0.52 -4.44
CA TRP A 20 10.65 0.85 -3.72
C TRP A 20 10.85 0.89 -2.22
N GLY A 21 11.60 -0.06 -1.67
CA GLY A 21 11.98 -0.06 -0.26
C GLY A 21 12.73 1.22 0.14
N ILE A 22 13.71 1.66 -0.65
CA ILE A 22 14.47 2.90 -0.40
C ILE A 22 13.55 4.14 -0.43
N LEU A 23 12.65 4.23 -1.42
CA LEU A 23 11.66 5.31 -1.46
C LEU A 23 10.73 5.28 -0.24
N GLY A 24 10.33 4.09 0.20
CA GLY A 24 9.58 3.88 1.44
C GLY A 24 10.34 4.36 2.68
N VAL A 25 11.65 4.10 2.76
CA VAL A 25 12.52 4.60 3.83
C VAL A 25 12.50 6.12 3.89
N LEU A 26 12.61 6.81 2.76
CA LEU A 26 12.54 8.28 2.72
C LEU A 26 11.22 8.80 3.28
N LEU A 27 10.10 8.13 3.00
CA LEU A 27 8.80 8.48 3.57
C LEU A 27 8.74 8.20 5.08
N VAL A 28 9.27 7.08 5.54
CA VAL A 28 9.35 6.72 6.97
C VAL A 28 10.14 7.78 7.75
N PHE A 29 11.27 8.25 7.22
CA PHE A 29 12.09 9.27 7.88
C PHE A 29 11.51 10.69 7.76
N SER A 30 10.61 10.94 6.80
CA SER A 30 10.07 12.28 6.57
C SER A 30 8.95 12.67 7.55
N ASN A 31 8.15 11.69 8.00
CA ASN A 31 6.97 11.96 8.84
C ASN A 31 6.58 10.74 9.66
N ASN A 32 6.51 10.90 10.99
CA ASN A 32 6.20 9.81 11.93
C ASN A 32 4.82 9.19 11.69
N THR A 33 3.81 9.99 11.36
CA THR A 33 2.47 9.48 11.05
C THR A 33 2.48 8.59 9.81
N ILE A 34 3.18 9.01 8.75
CA ILE A 34 3.34 8.20 7.53
C ILE A 34 4.06 6.90 7.86
N ALA A 35 5.11 6.95 8.68
CA ALA A 35 5.85 5.77 9.12
C ALA A 35 4.95 4.74 9.81
N ILE A 36 4.11 5.20 10.75
CA ILE A 36 3.19 4.32 11.49
C ILE A 36 2.13 3.73 10.55
N ILE A 37 1.57 4.52 9.65
CA ILE A 37 0.59 4.04 8.66
C ILE A 37 1.24 3.01 7.73
N MET A 38 2.45 3.25 7.24
CA MET A 38 3.19 2.29 6.40
C MET A 38 3.50 1.00 7.15
N LEU A 39 3.86 1.07 8.44
CA LEU A 39 4.05 -0.11 9.28
C LEU A 39 2.75 -0.90 9.40
N ALA A 40 1.65 -0.24 9.75
CA ALA A 40 0.33 -0.85 9.89
C ALA A 40 -0.12 -1.55 8.59
N MET A 41 0.08 -0.88 7.45
CA MET A 41 -0.22 -1.41 6.13
C MET A 41 0.59 -2.67 5.81
N ASN A 42 1.90 -2.64 5.99
CA ASN A 42 2.76 -3.78 5.69
C ASN A 42 2.46 -4.98 6.59
N LEU A 43 2.20 -4.76 7.88
CA LEU A 43 1.80 -5.84 8.79
C LEU A 43 0.43 -6.42 8.43
N ALA A 44 -0.54 -5.60 8.02
CA ALA A 44 -1.82 -6.09 7.52
C ALA A 44 -1.65 -6.95 6.25
N PHE A 45 -0.74 -6.59 5.34
CA PHE A 45 -0.41 -7.42 4.17
C PHE A 45 0.22 -8.74 4.55
N ILE A 46 1.13 -8.77 5.53
CA ILE A 46 1.74 -10.01 6.03
C ILE A 46 0.67 -10.94 6.60
N ILE A 47 -0.19 -10.42 7.49
CA ILE A 47 -1.25 -11.23 8.14
C ILE A 47 -2.24 -11.80 7.12
N ARG A 48 -2.57 -11.02 6.08
CA ARG A 48 -3.47 -11.47 4.99
C ARG A 48 -2.77 -12.33 3.95
N ASN A 49 -1.48 -12.64 4.12
CA ASN A 49 -0.66 -13.39 3.17
C ASN A 49 -0.68 -12.79 1.76
N ARG A 50 -0.52 -11.46 1.66
CA ARG A 50 -0.54 -10.70 0.39
C ARG A 50 0.82 -10.15 -0.03
N LEU A 51 1.90 -10.65 0.57
CA LEU A 51 3.27 -10.40 0.11
C LEU A 51 3.75 -11.53 -0.82
N ASP A 52 2.98 -11.81 -1.87
CA ASP A 52 3.21 -12.94 -2.77
C ASP A 52 4.43 -12.76 -3.68
N TYR A 53 4.83 -11.50 -3.92
CA TYR A 53 5.89 -11.16 -4.86
C TYR A 53 7.16 -10.71 -4.15
N ILE A 54 8.32 -11.17 -4.65
CA ILE A 54 9.63 -10.88 -4.07
C ILE A 54 9.91 -9.37 -3.92
N ASN A 55 9.45 -8.56 -4.88
CA ASN A 55 9.58 -7.11 -4.81
C ASN A 55 8.81 -6.50 -3.62
N HIS A 56 7.59 -6.99 -3.36
CA HIS A 56 6.79 -6.55 -2.22
C HIS A 56 7.41 -7.00 -0.89
N GLN A 57 7.92 -8.24 -0.83
CA GLN A 57 8.59 -8.76 0.37
C GLN A 57 9.83 -7.95 0.71
N ILE A 58 10.68 -7.65 -0.28
CA ILE A 58 11.89 -6.85 -0.08
C ILE A 58 11.52 -5.44 0.38
N ALA A 59 10.60 -4.77 -0.31
CA ALA A 59 10.19 -3.41 0.04
C ALA A 59 9.58 -3.35 1.45
N ALA A 60 8.66 -4.26 1.80
CA ALA A 60 8.06 -4.34 3.12
C ALA A 60 9.10 -4.57 4.21
N SER A 61 10.05 -5.49 3.99
CA SER A 61 11.12 -5.77 4.94
C SER A 61 11.99 -4.55 5.21
N ILE A 62 12.39 -3.82 4.16
CA ILE A 62 13.19 -2.60 4.27
C ILE A 62 12.42 -1.52 5.05
N ILE A 63 11.15 -1.31 4.74
CA ILE A 63 10.29 -0.33 5.41
C ILE A 63 10.11 -0.67 6.90
N ILE A 64 9.82 -1.93 7.23
CA ILE A 64 9.64 -2.37 8.62
C ILE A 64 10.94 -2.20 9.41
N ILE A 65 12.08 -2.59 8.83
CA ILE A 65 13.38 -2.42 9.48
C ILE A 65 13.69 -0.93 9.69
N SER A 66 13.46 -0.08 8.70
CA SER A 66 13.72 1.35 8.81
C SER A 66 12.87 2.02 9.90
N PHE A 67 11.64 1.55 10.11
CA PHE A 67 10.78 2.04 11.18
C PHE A 67 11.42 1.90 12.57
N LEU A 68 12.14 0.80 12.82
CA LEU A 68 12.79 0.56 14.11
C LEU A 68 13.86 1.61 14.47
N PHE A 69 14.40 2.30 13.48
CA PHE A 69 15.47 3.29 13.65
C PHE A 69 14.99 4.75 13.61
N SER A 70 13.75 5.00 13.17
CA SER A 70 13.36 6.37 12.80
C SER A 70 12.16 6.94 13.55
N SER A 71 11.34 6.10 14.19
CA SER A 71 9.98 6.52 14.53
C SER A 71 9.63 6.28 15.98
N THR A 72 8.87 7.22 16.54
CA THR A 72 8.18 7.02 17.82
C THR A 72 6.89 6.24 17.56
N PHE A 73 6.75 5.11 18.22
CA PHE A 73 5.56 4.28 18.05
C PHE A 73 4.36 4.88 18.78
N GLU A 74 3.27 5.13 18.06
CA GLU A 74 1.97 5.58 18.59
C GLU A 74 0.95 4.44 18.46
N PRO A 75 0.68 3.68 19.55
CA PRO A 75 -0.15 2.47 19.48
C PRO A 75 -1.56 2.74 18.96
N THR A 76 -2.18 3.84 19.39
CA THR A 76 -3.55 4.20 18.99
C THR A 76 -3.65 4.39 17.48
N LEU A 77 -2.76 5.19 16.91
CA LEU A 77 -2.71 5.46 15.49
C LEU A 77 -2.44 4.18 14.69
N PHE A 78 -1.48 3.38 15.18
CA PHE A 78 -1.16 2.09 14.58
C PHE A 78 -2.37 1.16 14.55
N ILE A 79 -3.07 0.96 15.67
CA ILE A 79 -4.22 0.05 15.77
C ILE A 79 -5.35 0.50 14.84
N ILE A 80 -5.65 1.81 14.80
CA ILE A 80 -6.69 2.34 13.93
C ILE A 80 -6.39 2.00 12.46
N PHE A 81 -5.21 2.36 11.95
CA PHE A 81 -4.87 2.10 10.56
C PHE A 81 -4.66 0.62 10.28
N TYR A 82 -4.13 -0.15 11.22
CA TYR A 82 -4.00 -1.59 11.07
C TYR A 82 -5.37 -2.26 10.86
N LEU A 83 -6.38 -1.89 11.67
CA LEU A 83 -7.74 -2.40 11.52
C LEU A 83 -8.37 -1.93 10.20
N VAL A 84 -8.15 -0.69 9.79
CA VAL A 84 -8.61 -0.19 8.49
C VAL A 84 -8.05 -1.05 7.36
N PHE A 85 -6.73 -1.29 7.31
CA PHE A 85 -6.10 -2.10 6.27
C PHE A 85 -6.48 -3.57 6.35
N LEU A 86 -6.69 -4.10 7.55
CA LEU A 86 -7.12 -5.47 7.72
C LEU A 86 -8.56 -5.67 7.21
N ILE A 87 -9.50 -4.82 7.62
CA ILE A 87 -10.92 -4.93 7.27
C ILE A 87 -11.14 -4.68 5.79
N PHE A 88 -10.72 -3.51 5.28
CA PHE A 88 -10.93 -3.18 3.86
C PHE A 88 -10.09 -4.04 2.92
N GLY A 89 -8.90 -4.45 3.37
CA GLY A 89 -8.11 -5.38 2.63
C GLY A 89 -8.73 -6.78 2.53
N SER A 90 -9.26 -7.30 3.62
CA SER A 90 -9.97 -8.59 3.61
C SER A 90 -11.25 -8.52 2.79
N LEU A 91 -11.95 -7.37 2.80
CA LEU A 91 -13.10 -7.14 1.93
C LEU A 91 -12.70 -7.17 0.45
N LYS A 92 -11.56 -6.55 0.11
CA LYS A 92 -11.00 -6.60 -1.24
C LYS A 92 -10.70 -8.04 -1.66
N ASP A 93 -10.02 -8.80 -0.79
CA ASP A 93 -9.69 -10.20 -1.05
C ASP A 93 -10.94 -11.04 -1.26
N TYR A 94 -11.96 -10.81 -0.45
CA TYR A 94 -13.25 -11.51 -0.60
C TYR A 94 -13.92 -11.19 -1.95
N VAL A 95 -13.91 -9.94 -2.37
CA VAL A 95 -14.49 -9.52 -3.65
C VAL A 95 -13.71 -10.11 -4.82
N ASP A 96 -12.38 -10.12 -4.76
CA ASP A 96 -11.52 -10.60 -5.83
C ASP A 96 -11.52 -12.14 -5.90
N ASP A 97 -11.34 -12.82 -4.78
CA ASP A 97 -11.09 -14.26 -4.73
C ASP A 97 -12.39 -15.09 -4.67
N VAL A 98 -13.41 -14.61 -3.95
CA VAL A 98 -14.67 -15.37 -3.74
C VAL A 98 -15.75 -14.93 -4.71
N LEU A 99 -15.97 -13.63 -4.89
CA LEU A 99 -17.01 -13.13 -5.78
C LEU A 99 -16.56 -13.04 -7.24
N ASN A 100 -15.26 -13.18 -7.52
CA ASN A 100 -14.66 -13.04 -8.86
C ASN A 100 -15.12 -11.78 -9.60
N LYS A 101 -15.45 -10.70 -8.87
CA LYS A 101 -15.90 -9.43 -9.43
C LYS A 101 -14.70 -8.56 -9.75
N LYS A 102 -14.37 -8.47 -11.04
CA LYS A 102 -13.28 -7.61 -11.54
C LYS A 102 -13.71 -6.19 -11.91
N SER A 103 -14.99 -5.86 -11.79
CA SER A 103 -15.51 -4.54 -12.15
C SER A 103 -16.78 -4.21 -11.37
N GLY A 104 -17.03 -2.92 -11.17
CA GLY A 104 -18.20 -2.40 -10.49
C GLY A 104 -17.87 -1.29 -9.52
N ILE A 105 -18.88 -0.51 -9.12
CA ILE A 105 -18.70 0.65 -8.21
C ILE A 105 -18.08 0.21 -6.89
N LEU A 106 -18.47 -0.94 -6.32
CA LEU A 106 -17.91 -1.44 -5.06
C LEU A 106 -16.44 -1.80 -5.19
N VAL A 107 -16.04 -2.40 -6.33
CA VAL A 107 -14.62 -2.74 -6.59
C VAL A 107 -13.81 -1.46 -6.73
N SER A 108 -14.28 -0.50 -7.53
CA SER A 108 -13.58 0.78 -7.73
C SER A 108 -13.51 1.61 -6.44
N LEU A 109 -14.59 1.68 -5.66
CA LEU A 109 -14.58 2.36 -4.37
C LEU A 109 -13.62 1.71 -3.36
N ASN A 110 -13.60 0.39 -3.31
CA ASN A 110 -12.73 -0.33 -2.40
C ASN A 110 -11.25 -0.22 -2.82
N GLU A 111 -10.93 -0.38 -4.10
CA GLU A 111 -9.57 -0.28 -4.60
C GLU A 111 -9.03 1.16 -4.54
N ALA A 112 -9.81 2.14 -5.01
CA ALA A 112 -9.31 3.50 -5.20
C ALA A 112 -9.47 4.39 -3.96
N MET A 113 -10.50 4.22 -3.13
CA MET A 113 -10.84 5.22 -2.11
C MET A 113 -10.82 4.70 -0.68
N LEU A 114 -11.41 3.53 -0.40
CA LEU A 114 -11.57 3.06 0.98
C LEU A 114 -10.25 2.59 1.60
N TYR A 115 -9.27 2.23 0.78
CA TYR A 115 -8.03 1.62 1.24
C TYR A 115 -7.03 2.63 1.81
N TYR A 116 -6.85 3.79 1.16
CA TYR A 116 -5.87 4.79 1.55
C TYR A 116 -6.42 6.22 1.63
N PRO A 117 -7.02 6.81 0.58
CA PRO A 117 -7.36 8.23 0.60
C PRO A 117 -8.42 8.59 1.63
N ILE A 118 -9.50 7.82 1.76
CA ILE A 118 -10.58 8.16 2.69
C ILE A 118 -10.13 8.08 4.17
N PRO A 119 -9.51 7.00 4.65
CA PRO A 119 -9.03 6.96 6.02
C PRO A 119 -8.03 8.05 6.35
N THR A 120 -7.09 8.35 5.43
CA THR A 120 -6.12 9.42 5.64
C THR A 120 -6.75 10.81 5.56
N PHE A 121 -7.76 11.02 4.71
CA PHE A 121 -8.53 12.26 4.67
C PHE A 121 -9.25 12.50 5.99
N ILE A 122 -9.97 11.49 6.51
CA ILE A 122 -10.65 11.56 7.81
C ILE A 122 -9.65 11.89 8.92
N TYR A 123 -8.51 11.20 8.94
CA TYR A 123 -7.44 11.51 9.89
C TYR A 123 -7.02 12.97 9.81
N CYS A 124 -6.82 13.51 8.62
CA CYS A 124 -6.37 14.90 8.43
C CYS A 124 -7.41 15.94 8.88
N LEU A 125 -8.71 15.64 8.80
CA LEU A 125 -9.75 16.52 9.32
C LEU A 125 -9.66 16.70 10.84
N PHE A 126 -9.23 15.66 11.58
CA PHE A 126 -9.10 15.72 13.04
C PHE A 126 -7.75 16.24 13.52
N TYR A 127 -6.67 15.93 12.79
CA TYR A 127 -5.30 16.20 13.24
C TYR A 127 -4.58 17.29 12.44
N GLY A 128 -5.15 17.75 11.33
CA GLY A 128 -4.59 18.84 10.54
C GLY A 128 -3.34 18.48 9.71
N ASN A 129 -2.89 17.24 9.74
CA ASN A 129 -1.64 16.83 9.06
C ASN A 129 -1.90 16.42 7.59
N TRP A 130 -2.16 17.40 6.73
CA TRP A 130 -2.56 17.20 5.33
C TRP A 130 -1.50 16.53 4.44
N ILE A 131 -0.23 16.55 4.85
CA ILE A 131 0.83 15.86 4.09
C ILE A 131 0.58 14.35 4.01
N VAL A 132 -0.04 13.79 5.05
CA VAL A 132 -0.41 12.36 5.09
C VAL A 132 -1.44 12.04 4.00
N PHE A 133 -2.49 12.84 3.90
CA PHE A 133 -3.50 12.67 2.85
C PHE A 133 -2.89 12.75 1.45
N TRP A 134 -2.10 13.80 1.17
CA TRP A 134 -1.49 13.97 -0.13
C TRP A 134 -0.51 12.85 -0.49
N ALA A 135 0.25 12.34 0.47
CA ALA A 135 1.16 11.23 0.25
C ALA A 135 0.40 9.96 -0.19
N PHE A 136 -0.65 9.59 0.53
CA PHE A 136 -1.43 8.39 0.20
C PHE A 136 -2.33 8.57 -1.02
N LEU A 137 -2.87 9.75 -1.26
CA LEU A 137 -3.60 10.05 -2.49
C LEU A 137 -2.70 9.93 -3.73
N THR A 138 -1.50 10.51 -3.68
CA THR A 138 -0.52 10.43 -4.78
C THR A 138 -0.09 8.98 -5.02
N TYR A 139 0.13 8.21 -3.97
CA TYR A 139 0.45 6.79 -4.06
C TYR A 139 -0.66 6.01 -4.78
N THR A 140 -1.92 6.21 -4.38
CA THR A 140 -3.09 5.55 -4.99
C THR A 140 -3.24 5.92 -6.46
N LEU A 141 -3.17 7.23 -6.78
CA LEU A 141 -3.26 7.69 -8.16
C LEU A 141 -2.14 7.13 -9.04
N ALA A 142 -0.91 7.08 -8.55
CA ALA A 142 0.21 6.50 -9.29
C ALA A 142 0.00 5.01 -9.56
N TYR A 143 -0.52 4.27 -8.58
CA TYR A 143 -0.87 2.86 -8.74
C TYR A 143 -1.97 2.66 -9.79
N ASP A 144 -3.08 3.41 -9.70
CA ASP A 144 -4.22 3.29 -10.59
C ASP A 144 -3.86 3.68 -12.03
N ILE A 145 -3.12 4.77 -12.22
CA ILE A 145 -2.63 5.19 -13.55
C ILE A 145 -1.74 4.10 -14.15
N THR A 146 -0.84 3.54 -13.37
CA THR A 146 0.04 2.46 -13.83
C THR A 146 -0.78 1.23 -14.24
N LYS A 147 -1.72 0.81 -13.41
CA LYS A 147 -2.64 -0.32 -13.69
C LYS A 147 -3.43 -0.07 -14.99
N GLN A 148 -3.95 1.15 -15.18
CA GLN A 148 -4.69 1.52 -16.39
C GLN A 148 -3.83 1.47 -17.66
N ILE A 149 -2.60 1.97 -17.60
CA ILE A 149 -1.66 1.94 -18.73
C ILE A 149 -1.38 0.49 -19.15
N TYR A 150 -1.15 -0.41 -18.16
CA TYR A 150 -0.91 -1.83 -18.45
C TYR A 150 -2.13 -2.51 -19.06
N LYS A 151 -3.32 -2.26 -18.50
CA LYS A 151 -4.58 -2.80 -19.03
C LYS A 151 -4.81 -2.37 -20.48
N ASN A 152 -4.57 -1.11 -20.80
CA ASN A 152 -4.72 -0.58 -22.17
C ASN A 152 -3.72 -1.17 -23.16
N LYS A 153 -2.57 -1.69 -22.69
CA LYS A 153 -1.57 -2.39 -23.52
C LYS A 153 -1.87 -3.89 -23.66
N GLY A 154 -3.01 -4.38 -23.19
CA GLY A 154 -3.43 -5.78 -23.32
C GLY A 154 -2.74 -6.74 -22.35
N TYR A 155 -2.11 -6.24 -21.31
CA TYR A 155 -1.58 -7.05 -20.21
C TYR A 155 -2.70 -7.23 -19.16
N HIS A 156 -3.21 -8.45 -19.07
CA HIS A 156 -4.29 -8.83 -18.14
C HIS A 156 -3.76 -9.63 -16.97
#